data_9ed02f8b4e55b379fd9e6443d1454177
#
_entry.id   9ed02f8b4e55b379fd9e6443d1454177
#
_cell.length_a   1.000
_cell.length_b   1.000
_cell.length_c   1.000
_cell.angle_alpha   90.00
_cell.angle_beta   90.00
_cell.angle_gamma   90.00
#
_symmetry.space_group_name_H-M   'P 1'
#
loop_
_entity.id
_entity.type
_entity.pdbx_description
1 polymer ?
#
loop_
_entity_poly.entity_id
_entity_poly.type
_entity_poly.pdbx_seq_one_letter_code
_entity_poly.pdbx_strand_id
1 'polypeptide(L)'
;AFFFLVRPRSATTIDIEIGTLLHPDTFEHPMFDQLLDAATAGIQVFVEQDQDATTKVQVGLGSRFARRGRYSWQEETHVHFNRWLVKRYSERWPGR
;
A
#
# COMPACT_ATOMS: atom_id res chain seq x y z
N ALA A 1 -5.20 12.52 8.94
CA ALA A 1 -5.06 11.67 7.75
C ALA A 1 -3.66 11.08 7.69
N PHE A 2 -3.48 10.00 6.93
CA PHE A 2 -2.17 9.42 6.68
C PHE A 2 -2.02 9.15 5.18
N PHE A 3 -0.78 8.98 4.72
CA PHE A 3 -0.46 8.66 3.34
C PHE A 3 0.62 7.57 3.28
N PHE A 4 0.61 6.84 2.17
CA PHE A 4 1.67 5.91 1.80
C PHE A 4 2.40 6.44 0.56
N LEU A 5 3.72 6.47 0.63
CA LEU A 5 4.56 6.71 -0.54
C LEU A 5 5.29 5.41 -0.88
N VAL A 6 4.93 4.83 -2.01
CA VAL A 6 5.48 3.55 -2.48
C VAL A 6 6.57 3.82 -3.50
N ARG A 7 7.78 3.33 -3.24
CA ARG A 7 8.94 3.47 -4.15
C ARG A 7 9.42 2.09 -4.59
N PRO A 8 9.23 1.70 -5.86
CA PRO A 8 9.78 0.46 -6.39
C PRO A 8 11.31 0.44 -6.33
N ARG A 9 11.89 -0.63 -5.82
CA ARG A 9 13.33 -0.87 -5.77
C ARG A 9 13.78 -1.94 -6.76
N SER A 10 12.96 -2.96 -6.93
CA SER A 10 13.19 -4.04 -7.89
C SER A 10 11.84 -4.60 -8.38
N ALA A 11 11.87 -5.67 -9.15
CA ALA A 11 10.66 -6.37 -9.57
C ALA A 11 9.89 -7.04 -8.40
N THR A 12 10.54 -7.21 -7.25
CA THR A 12 9.97 -7.95 -6.11
C THR A 12 10.04 -7.18 -4.78
N THR A 13 10.61 -5.98 -4.79
CA THR A 13 10.79 -5.19 -3.56
C THR A 13 10.36 -3.74 -3.76
N ILE A 14 9.75 -3.20 -2.72
CA ILE A 14 9.34 -1.81 -2.62
C ILE A 14 9.78 -1.24 -1.26
N ASP A 15 10.03 0.07 -1.22
CA ASP A 15 10.06 0.81 0.02
C ASP A 15 8.70 1.47 0.22
N ILE A 16 8.22 1.47 1.45
CA ILE A 16 7.01 2.18 1.84
C ILE A 16 7.36 3.20 2.90
N GLU A 17 7.08 4.46 2.62
CA GLU A 17 7.13 5.55 3.58
C GLU A 17 5.70 5.87 4.01
N ILE A 18 5.47 5.94 5.32
CA ILE A 18 4.16 6.25 5.89
C ILE A 18 4.28 7.59 6.60
N GLY A 19 3.46 8.54 6.21
CA GLY A 19 3.40 9.85 6.85
C GLY A 19 2.01 10.14 7.40
N THR A 20 1.96 10.88 8.50
CA THR A 20 0.73 11.35 9.12
C THR A 20 0.56 12.84 8.89
N LEU A 21 -0.61 13.23 8.42
CA LEU A 21 -1.01 14.63 8.27
C LEU A 21 -1.94 15.01 9.42
N LEU A 22 -1.51 16.01 10.17
CA LEU A 22 -2.25 16.53 11.32
C LEU A 22 -2.71 17.97 11.03
N HIS A 23 -3.81 18.37 11.67
CA HIS A 23 -4.23 19.76 11.64
C HIS A 23 -3.21 20.62 12.44
N PRO A 24 -2.90 21.86 12.00
CA PRO A 24 -1.94 22.72 12.71
C PRO A 24 -2.24 22.86 14.20
N ASP A 25 -3.50 23.05 14.58
CA ASP A 25 -3.91 23.22 15.98
C ASP A 25 -3.60 21.99 16.85
N THR A 26 -3.38 20.83 16.25
CA THR A 26 -3.04 19.60 16.97
C THR A 26 -1.69 19.69 17.65
N PHE A 27 -0.75 20.47 17.09
CA PHE A 27 0.59 20.67 17.65
C PHE A 27 0.59 21.47 18.96
N GLU A 28 -0.47 22.24 19.21
CA GLU A 28 -0.62 23.05 20.42
C GLU A 28 -1.32 22.25 21.56
N HIS A 29 -1.73 21.01 21.29
CA HIS A 29 -2.43 20.21 22.28
C HIS A 29 -1.47 19.77 23.40
N PRO A 30 -1.82 19.94 24.71
CA PRO A 30 -0.92 19.63 25.83
C PRO A 30 -0.42 18.18 25.88
N MET A 31 -1.16 17.26 25.30
CA MET A 31 -0.81 15.83 25.21
C MET A 31 -0.36 15.41 23.82
N PHE A 32 0.09 16.34 22.98
CA PHE A 32 0.44 16.08 21.59
C PHE A 32 1.43 14.91 21.44
N ASP A 33 2.53 14.94 22.15
CA ASP A 33 3.57 13.90 22.04
C ASP A 33 3.05 12.53 22.42
N GLN A 34 2.27 12.42 23.49
CA GLN A 34 1.68 11.16 23.94
C GLN A 34 0.67 10.58 22.91
N LEU A 35 -0.15 11.46 22.32
CA LEU A 35 -1.12 11.06 21.30
C LEU A 35 -0.41 10.65 20.00
N LEU A 36 0.64 11.33 19.63
CA LEU A 36 1.45 11.00 18.46
C LEU A 36 2.14 9.65 18.64
N ASP A 37 2.76 9.42 19.79
CA ASP A 37 3.43 8.16 20.13
C ASP A 37 2.45 6.99 20.10
N ALA A 38 1.26 7.15 20.70
CA ALA A 38 0.22 6.14 20.71
C ALA A 38 -0.30 5.83 19.29
N ALA A 39 -0.52 6.86 18.48
CA ALA A 39 -0.95 6.71 17.09
C ALA A 39 0.12 6.02 16.23
N THR A 40 1.38 6.39 16.42
CA THR A 40 2.52 5.81 15.69
C THR A 40 2.70 4.34 16.05
N ALA A 41 2.66 4.00 17.34
CA ALA A 41 2.73 2.61 17.81
C ALA A 41 1.59 1.75 17.24
N GLY A 42 0.37 2.29 17.19
CA GLY A 42 -0.77 1.61 16.57
C GLY A 42 -0.53 1.30 15.07
N ILE A 43 -0.07 2.30 14.32
CA ILE A 43 0.25 2.13 12.88
C ILE A 43 1.34 1.08 12.70
N GLN A 44 2.38 1.09 13.52
CA GLN A 44 3.50 0.15 13.41
C GLN A 44 3.05 -1.29 13.55
N VAL A 45 2.17 -1.61 14.48
CA VAL A 45 1.64 -2.98 14.66
C VAL A 45 0.94 -3.48 13.40
N PHE A 46 0.10 -2.65 12.77
CA PHE A 46 -0.57 -3.04 11.51
C PHE A 46 0.43 -3.21 10.37
N VAL A 47 1.40 -2.31 10.26
CA VAL A 47 2.41 -2.36 9.19
C VAL A 47 3.26 -3.63 9.29
N GLU A 48 3.67 -4.03 10.49
CA GLU A 48 4.45 -5.26 10.70
C GLU A 48 3.66 -6.51 10.33
N GLN A 49 2.37 -6.59 10.68
CA GLN A 49 1.49 -7.68 10.28
C GLN A 49 1.31 -7.76 8.77
N ASP A 50 1.06 -6.64 8.11
CA ASP A 50 0.87 -6.56 6.67
C ASP A 50 2.18 -6.87 5.92
N GLN A 51 3.32 -6.46 6.44
CA GLN A 51 4.63 -6.75 5.86
C GLN A 51 4.94 -8.24 5.84
N ASP A 52 4.64 -8.96 6.93
CA ASP A 52 4.80 -10.42 6.98
C ASP A 52 3.89 -11.12 5.96
N ALA A 53 2.62 -10.72 5.92
CA ALA A 53 1.64 -11.28 4.99
C ALA A 53 2.03 -11.02 3.52
N THR A 54 2.37 -9.79 3.17
CA THR A 54 2.74 -9.41 1.79
C THR A 54 4.05 -10.06 1.35
N THR A 55 5.01 -10.22 2.26
CA THR A 55 6.26 -10.93 1.97
C THR A 55 5.99 -12.41 1.64
N LYS A 56 5.14 -13.08 2.41
CA LYS A 56 4.74 -14.47 2.15
C LYS A 56 3.99 -14.61 0.83
N VAL A 57 3.10 -13.67 0.52
CA VAL A 57 2.40 -13.62 -0.78
C VAL A 57 3.40 -13.46 -1.93
N GLN A 58 4.38 -12.56 -1.81
CA GLN A 58 5.40 -12.35 -2.83
C GLN A 58 6.23 -13.62 -3.09
N VAL A 59 6.61 -14.34 -2.05
CA VAL A 59 7.30 -15.63 -2.17
C VAL A 59 6.41 -16.66 -2.88
N GLY A 60 5.13 -16.73 -2.49
CA GLY A 60 4.15 -17.63 -3.13
C GLY A 60 3.94 -17.34 -4.61
N LEU A 61 3.90 -16.07 -5.00
CA LEU A 61 3.77 -15.64 -6.40
C LEU A 61 4.98 -16.01 -7.25
N GLY A 62 6.16 -16.17 -6.66
CA GLY A 62 7.38 -16.68 -7.33
C GLY A 62 7.32 -18.18 -7.65
N SER A 63 6.35 -18.92 -7.13
CA SER A 63 6.20 -20.35 -7.37
C SER A 63 5.69 -20.65 -8.79
N ARG A 64 6.23 -21.71 -9.41
CA ARG A 64 5.71 -22.25 -10.69
C ARG A 64 4.24 -22.69 -10.65
N PHE A 65 3.68 -22.87 -9.45
CA PHE A 65 2.30 -23.25 -9.24
C PHE A 65 1.37 -22.07 -8.97
N ALA A 66 1.93 -20.84 -8.86
CA ALA A 66 1.13 -19.65 -8.68
C ALA A 66 0.19 -19.45 -9.86
N ARG A 67 -1.11 -19.33 -9.57
CA ARG A 67 -2.14 -19.07 -10.57
C ARG A 67 -2.77 -17.72 -10.31
N ARG A 68 -3.27 -17.09 -11.37
CA ARG A 68 -4.06 -15.86 -11.23
C ARG A 68 -5.36 -16.19 -10.48
N GLY A 69 -5.61 -15.45 -9.38
CA GLY A 69 -6.87 -15.52 -8.66
C GLY A 69 -7.96 -14.68 -9.33
N ARG A 70 -9.19 -14.87 -8.87
CA ARG A 70 -10.31 -13.97 -9.19
C ARG A 70 -10.44 -12.95 -8.07
N TYR A 71 -10.77 -11.72 -8.42
CA TYR A 71 -11.14 -10.73 -7.43
C TYR A 71 -12.49 -11.06 -6.80
N SER A 72 -12.60 -10.84 -5.50
CA SER A 72 -13.88 -10.85 -4.79
C SER A 72 -14.65 -9.56 -5.07
N TRP A 73 -15.89 -9.51 -4.66
CA TRP A 73 -16.71 -8.30 -4.76
C TRP A 73 -16.13 -7.12 -3.92
N GLN A 74 -15.41 -7.42 -2.84
CA GLN A 74 -14.75 -6.42 -1.99
C GLN A 74 -13.54 -5.76 -2.68
N GLU A 75 -13.05 -6.35 -3.76
CA GLU A 75 -11.86 -5.93 -4.50
C GLU A 75 -12.21 -5.17 -5.81
N GLU A 76 -13.44 -4.68 -5.94
CA GLU A 76 -13.91 -3.98 -7.14
C GLU A 76 -13.02 -2.79 -7.51
N THR A 77 -12.47 -2.10 -6.52
CA THR A 77 -11.53 -0.99 -6.73
C THR A 77 -10.28 -1.43 -7.50
N HIS A 78 -9.76 -2.63 -7.25
CA HIS A 78 -8.62 -3.19 -8.01
C HIS A 78 -8.99 -3.46 -9.46
N VAL A 79 -10.23 -3.90 -9.72
CA VAL A 79 -10.72 -4.11 -11.10
C VAL A 79 -10.77 -2.77 -11.85
N HIS A 80 -11.27 -1.71 -11.22
CA HIS A 80 -11.32 -0.37 -11.80
C HIS A 80 -9.92 0.17 -12.07
N PHE A 81 -8.99 0.03 -11.12
CA PHE A 81 -7.60 0.42 -11.28
C PHE A 81 -6.94 -0.31 -12.45
N ASN A 82 -7.10 -1.64 -12.54
CA ASN A 82 -6.51 -2.41 -13.62
C ASN A 82 -7.08 -2.02 -15.00
N ARG A 83 -8.38 -1.74 -15.10
CA ARG A 83 -9.00 -1.23 -16.34
C ARG A 83 -8.42 0.12 -16.75
N TRP A 84 -8.26 1.03 -15.78
CA TRP A 84 -7.64 2.33 -16.01
C TRP A 84 -6.19 2.17 -16.48
N LEU A 85 -5.43 1.28 -15.83
CA LEU A 85 -4.03 1.02 -16.19
C LEU A 85 -3.89 0.46 -17.60
N VAL A 86 -4.71 -0.55 -17.96
CA VAL A 86 -4.73 -1.12 -19.31
C VAL A 86 -5.05 -0.05 -20.34
N LYS A 87 -6.05 0.81 -20.09
CA LYS A 87 -6.39 1.93 -20.98
C LYS A 87 -5.18 2.85 -21.18
N ARG A 88 -4.49 3.26 -20.10
CA ARG A 88 -3.31 4.12 -20.16
C ARG A 88 -2.17 3.50 -20.98
N TYR A 89 -1.91 2.22 -20.80
CA TYR A 89 -0.89 1.53 -21.58
C TYR A 89 -1.27 1.44 -23.06
N SER A 90 -2.52 1.12 -23.38
CA SER A 90 -3.00 1.04 -24.76
C SER A 90 -2.94 2.38 -25.49
N GLU A 91 -3.23 3.48 -24.79
CA GLU A 91 -3.13 4.83 -25.34
C GLU A 91 -1.67 5.24 -25.62
N ARG A 92 -0.73 4.83 -24.75
CA ARG A 92 0.68 5.23 -24.87
C ARG A 92 1.49 4.34 -25.80
N TRP A 93 1.11 3.08 -25.98
CA TRP A 93 1.76 2.10 -26.85
C TRP A 93 0.75 1.39 -27.74
N PRO A 94 0.12 2.12 -28.69
CA PRO A 94 -0.80 1.50 -29.63
C PRO A 94 -0.01 0.58 -30.57
N GLY A 95 -0.25 -0.73 -30.51
CA GLY A 95 0.23 -1.67 -31.50
C GLY A 95 1.46 -2.52 -31.14
N ARG A 96 1.59 -2.92 -29.87
CA ARG A 96 2.43 -4.07 -29.49
C ARG A 96 1.59 -5.27 -29.10
#